data_3ffaedb3d78bdff6ea90d4ee68360b7c
#
_entry.id   3ffaedb3d78bdff6ea90d4ee68360b7c
#
_cell.length_a   1.000
_cell.length_b   1.000
_cell.length_c   1.000
_cell.angle_alpha   90.00
_cell.angle_beta   90.00
_cell.angle_gamma   90.00
#
_symmetry.space_group_name_H-M   'P 1'
#
loop_
_entity.id
_entity.type
_entity.pdbx_description
1 polymer ?
#
loop_
_entity_poly.entity_id
_entity_poly.type
_entity_poly.pdbx_seq_one_letter_code
_entity_poly.pdbx_strand_id
1 'polypeptide(L)'
;MFKSIGLQVFLDISTYCNAACPKCHRTNPNGLDKADWLPLVQWDVDTFKKAYTLNKPRIQYASFHFCGTWGDPVMNKDLTAMIEYILKNSRAYVTIDTNGSIRDEEWWWKLGVLGGKRLRVTFAVDGLDQKMHSHYRRNTSLSKVLDNMEALSNTMATIFTRTIVFKHNEKYLDQIHKMVKDHGATGSWFTPSDRWYKESGGPFVFNFIDADGKAQKFEKSEIIDEYQM
;
A
#
# COMPACT_ATOMS: atom_id res chain seq x y z
N MET A 1 14.14 -0.10 -14.44
CA MET A 1 14.66 0.18 -13.09
C MET A 1 14.58 1.68 -12.84
N PHE A 2 13.69 2.16 -11.99
CA PHE A 2 13.63 3.56 -11.62
C PHE A 2 14.81 3.88 -10.68
N LYS A 3 15.96 4.25 -11.22
CA LYS A 3 17.01 4.87 -10.40
C LYS A 3 16.53 6.28 -10.08
N SER A 4 16.01 6.50 -8.90
CA SER A 4 15.81 7.87 -8.40
C SER A 4 17.19 8.43 -8.03
N ILE A 5 17.79 9.10 -8.98
CA ILE A 5 18.91 9.99 -8.69
C ILE A 5 18.26 11.35 -8.39
N GLY A 6 17.74 11.51 -7.17
CA GLY A 6 17.07 12.76 -6.85
C GLY A 6 16.36 12.73 -5.49
N LEU A 7 15.80 13.86 -5.13
CA LEU A 7 15.01 14.03 -3.93
C LEU A 7 13.78 13.12 -3.94
N GLN A 8 13.54 12.42 -2.84
CA GLN A 8 12.30 11.70 -2.59
C GLN A 8 11.42 12.51 -1.64
N VAL A 9 10.16 12.68 -2.00
CA VAL A 9 9.16 13.39 -1.21
C VAL A 9 8.11 12.39 -0.76
N PHE A 10 8.08 12.05 0.52
CA PHE A 10 7.08 11.17 1.11
C PHE A 10 5.90 11.99 1.61
N LEU A 11 4.70 11.58 1.26
CA LEU A 11 3.46 12.29 1.54
C LEU A 11 2.42 11.36 2.16
N ASP A 12 2.06 11.61 3.41
CA ASP A 12 0.90 11.06 4.08
C ASP A 12 -0.26 12.06 3.99
N ILE A 13 -1.09 11.94 2.97
CA ILE A 13 -2.15 12.91 2.64
C ILE A 13 -3.52 12.54 3.22
N SER A 14 -3.61 11.39 3.88
CA SER A 14 -4.86 10.89 4.46
C SER A 14 -4.57 10.00 5.65
N THR A 15 -5.35 10.17 6.71
CA THR A 15 -5.41 9.21 7.82
C THR A 15 -6.62 8.28 7.72
N TYR A 16 -7.43 8.40 6.66
CA TYR A 16 -8.51 7.46 6.36
C TYR A 16 -7.97 6.20 5.69
N CYS A 17 -8.50 5.05 6.07
CA CYS A 17 -8.27 3.76 5.43
C CYS A 17 -9.49 2.87 5.65
N ASN A 18 -9.88 2.08 4.65
CA ASN A 18 -10.93 1.08 4.79
C ASN A 18 -10.42 -0.20 5.46
N ALA A 19 -9.12 -0.48 5.41
CA ALA A 19 -8.52 -1.67 5.99
C ALA A 19 -8.34 -1.54 7.52
N ALA A 20 -8.43 -2.68 8.20
CA ALA A 20 -8.21 -2.84 9.64
C ALA A 20 -7.11 -3.89 9.91
N CYS A 21 -5.94 -3.69 9.31
CA CYS A 21 -4.82 -4.62 9.42
C CYS A 21 -4.33 -4.69 10.88
N PRO A 22 -4.16 -5.89 11.44
CA PRO A 22 -3.60 -6.06 12.77
C PRO A 22 -2.21 -5.41 12.90
N LYS A 23 -1.96 -4.79 14.05
CA LYS A 23 -0.69 -4.09 14.31
C LYS A 23 -0.36 -2.95 13.33
N CYS A 24 -1.29 -2.53 12.48
CA CYS A 24 -1.14 -1.24 11.82
C CYS A 24 -1.14 -0.14 12.88
N HIS A 25 -0.24 0.83 12.76
CA HIS A 25 -0.14 1.92 13.73
C HIS A 25 -1.45 2.72 13.91
N ARG A 26 -2.32 2.67 12.89
CA ARG A 26 -3.64 3.30 12.92
C ARG A 26 -4.75 2.44 13.53
N THR A 27 -4.52 1.14 13.72
CA THR A 27 -5.53 0.19 14.23
C THR A 27 -5.36 0.01 15.73
N ASN A 28 -6.46 0.02 16.47
CA ASN A 28 -6.48 -0.26 17.90
C ASN A 28 -5.92 -1.67 18.12
N PRO A 29 -4.93 -1.86 19.01
CA PRO A 29 -4.33 -3.18 19.24
C PRO A 29 -5.33 -4.19 19.84
N ASN A 30 -6.39 -3.73 20.47
CA ASN A 30 -7.41 -4.56 21.12
C ASN A 30 -8.71 -4.65 20.30
N GLY A 31 -8.66 -4.31 19.00
CA GLY A 31 -9.85 -4.33 18.15
C GLY A 31 -9.50 -4.12 16.68
N LEU A 32 -10.53 -3.78 15.91
CA LEU A 32 -10.39 -3.46 14.48
C LEU A 32 -10.58 -1.98 14.19
N ASP A 33 -10.95 -1.21 15.19
CA ASP A 33 -11.23 0.21 15.07
C ASP A 33 -9.95 1.01 14.89
N LYS A 34 -10.12 2.23 14.41
CA LYS A 34 -9.05 3.22 14.37
C LYS A 34 -8.58 3.53 15.81
N ALA A 35 -7.28 3.67 15.99
CA ALA A 35 -6.70 4.09 17.25
C ALA A 35 -7.26 5.47 17.68
N ASP A 36 -7.65 5.60 18.95
CA ASP A 36 -8.37 6.78 19.47
C ASP A 36 -7.57 8.07 19.35
N TRP A 37 -6.25 7.99 19.48
CA TRP A 37 -5.34 9.13 19.37
C TRP A 37 -5.17 9.67 17.95
N LEU A 38 -5.54 8.91 16.90
CA LEU A 38 -5.34 9.29 15.50
C LEU A 38 -6.51 10.14 14.99
N PRO A 39 -6.32 11.42 14.66
CA PRO A 39 -7.37 12.22 14.05
C PRO A 39 -7.63 11.76 12.61
N LEU A 40 -8.88 11.86 12.16
CA LEU A 40 -9.24 11.64 10.76
C LEU A 40 -9.12 12.94 9.98
N VAL A 41 -8.05 13.05 9.20
CA VAL A 41 -7.72 14.25 8.42
C VAL A 41 -7.32 13.88 6.99
N GLN A 42 -7.50 14.82 6.08
CA GLN A 42 -7.03 14.75 4.70
C GLN A 42 -6.49 16.11 4.27
N TRP A 43 -5.44 16.09 3.46
CA TRP A 43 -5.03 17.28 2.73
C TRP A 43 -6.02 17.57 1.60
N ASP A 44 -6.36 18.83 1.41
CA ASP A 44 -7.00 19.30 0.19
C ASP A 44 -5.95 19.67 -0.87
N VAL A 45 -6.40 19.77 -2.12
CA VAL A 45 -5.53 20.06 -3.25
C VAL A 45 -4.89 21.47 -3.16
N ASP A 46 -5.55 22.43 -2.53
CA ASP A 46 -5.04 23.80 -2.43
C ASP A 46 -3.93 23.90 -1.39
N THR A 47 -4.06 23.21 -0.27
CA THR A 47 -2.98 23.02 0.71
C THR A 47 -1.77 22.36 0.06
N PHE A 48 -1.99 21.32 -0.73
CA PHE A 48 -0.93 20.64 -1.48
C PHE A 48 -0.24 21.59 -2.47
N LYS A 49 -0.99 22.35 -3.28
CA LYS A 49 -0.44 23.32 -4.25
C LYS A 49 0.41 24.39 -3.58
N LYS A 50 -0.02 24.89 -2.42
CA LYS A 50 0.77 25.87 -1.64
C LYS A 50 2.12 25.29 -1.22
N ALA A 51 2.10 24.08 -0.60
CA ALA A 51 3.31 23.38 -0.18
C ALA A 51 4.24 23.06 -1.36
N TYR A 52 3.68 22.60 -2.47
CA TYR A 52 4.42 22.33 -3.71
C TYR A 52 5.11 23.60 -4.23
N THR A 53 4.38 24.70 -4.34
CA THR A 53 4.89 25.97 -4.92
C THR A 53 6.06 26.52 -4.12
N LEU A 54 6.00 26.45 -2.79
CA LEU A 54 7.08 26.87 -1.90
C LEU A 54 8.39 26.09 -2.10
N ASN A 55 8.28 24.85 -2.58
CA ASN A 55 9.41 23.93 -2.74
C ASN A 55 9.78 23.69 -4.22
N LYS A 56 9.09 24.31 -5.18
CA LYS A 56 9.20 24.02 -6.62
C LYS A 56 10.62 23.91 -7.15
N PRO A 57 11.59 24.78 -6.82
CA PRO A 57 12.94 24.67 -7.34
C PRO A 57 13.65 23.35 -6.98
N ARG A 58 13.30 22.77 -5.84
CA ARG A 58 13.94 21.57 -5.29
C ARG A 58 13.31 20.28 -5.80
N ILE A 59 12.01 20.30 -6.16
CA ILE A 59 11.20 19.11 -6.42
C ILE A 59 10.91 18.85 -7.91
N GLN A 60 11.47 19.64 -8.82
CA GLN A 60 11.18 19.54 -10.26
C GLN A 60 11.48 18.16 -10.86
N TYR A 61 12.45 17.44 -10.31
CA TYR A 61 12.86 16.09 -10.72
C TYR A 61 12.71 15.07 -9.60
N ALA A 62 11.96 15.40 -8.56
CA ALA A 62 11.76 14.52 -7.42
C ALA A 62 10.94 13.28 -7.78
N SER A 63 10.99 12.27 -6.91
CA SER A 63 10.00 11.20 -6.86
C SER A 63 9.03 11.49 -5.72
N PHE A 64 7.74 11.63 -6.04
CA PHE A 64 6.69 11.79 -5.06
C PHE A 64 6.14 10.42 -4.68
N HIS A 65 6.16 10.11 -3.40
CA HIS A 65 5.64 8.86 -2.86
C HIS A 65 4.46 9.15 -1.94
N PHE A 66 3.26 8.89 -2.42
CA PHE A 66 2.05 8.87 -1.60
C PHE A 66 2.02 7.57 -0.82
N CYS A 67 2.47 7.63 0.42
CA CYS A 67 2.59 6.49 1.29
C CYS A 67 1.36 6.32 2.19
N GLY A 68 1.21 5.13 2.75
CA GLY A 68 0.08 4.76 3.58
C GLY A 68 0.47 4.49 5.03
N THR A 69 1.29 5.34 5.65
CA THR A 69 1.73 5.15 7.03
C THR A 69 0.56 5.27 8.00
N TRP A 70 -0.24 6.34 7.86
CA TRP A 70 -1.36 6.64 8.76
C TRP A 70 -2.74 6.43 8.13
N GLY A 71 -2.79 6.11 6.85
CA GLY A 71 -4.03 5.89 6.11
C GLY A 71 -3.75 5.25 4.76
N ASP A 72 -4.72 5.25 3.87
CA ASP A 72 -4.52 4.87 2.49
C ASP A 72 -4.68 6.12 1.61
N PRO A 73 -3.66 6.50 0.80
CA PRO A 73 -3.71 7.71 0.00
C PRO A 73 -4.89 7.72 -1.00
N VAL A 74 -5.36 6.54 -1.45
CA VAL A 74 -6.50 6.42 -2.37
C VAL A 74 -7.84 6.81 -1.72
N MET A 75 -7.90 6.85 -0.39
CA MET A 75 -9.04 7.42 0.34
C MET A 75 -9.16 8.94 0.18
N ASN A 76 -8.07 9.63 -0.14
CA ASN A 76 -8.11 11.07 -0.37
C ASN A 76 -8.86 11.38 -1.68
N LYS A 77 -9.90 12.20 -1.59
CA LYS A 77 -10.72 12.58 -2.75
C LYS A 77 -9.96 13.42 -3.78
N ASP A 78 -8.96 14.16 -3.32
CA ASP A 78 -8.16 15.10 -4.13
C ASP A 78 -6.86 14.48 -4.65
N LEU A 79 -6.58 13.19 -4.38
CA LEU A 79 -5.34 12.52 -4.81
C LEU A 79 -5.07 12.68 -6.31
N THR A 80 -6.09 12.45 -7.15
CA THR A 80 -5.95 12.56 -8.60
C THR A 80 -5.57 13.97 -9.02
N ALA A 81 -6.18 14.99 -8.41
CA ALA A 81 -5.88 16.39 -8.69
C ALA A 81 -4.46 16.78 -8.24
N MET A 82 -3.98 16.24 -7.13
CA MET A 82 -2.60 16.43 -6.67
C MET A 82 -1.60 15.80 -7.64
N ILE A 83 -1.86 14.58 -8.10
CA ILE A 83 -1.03 13.88 -9.08
C ILE A 83 -1.01 14.65 -10.40
N GLU A 84 -2.15 15.06 -10.91
CA GLU A 84 -2.25 15.88 -12.11
C GLU A 84 -1.42 17.15 -12.00
N TYR A 85 -1.50 17.83 -10.86
CA TYR A 85 -0.73 19.03 -10.59
C TYR A 85 0.79 18.79 -10.63
N ILE A 86 1.28 17.70 -10.00
CA ILE A 86 2.69 17.28 -10.06
C ILE A 86 3.11 17.07 -11.51
N LEU A 87 2.35 16.25 -12.24
CA LEU A 87 2.69 15.83 -13.60
C LEU A 87 2.70 16.98 -14.61
N LYS A 88 1.84 17.98 -14.42
CA LYS A 88 1.80 19.21 -15.23
C LYS A 88 2.92 20.19 -14.92
N ASN A 89 3.39 20.24 -13.68
CA ASN A 89 4.32 21.28 -13.21
C ASN A 89 5.76 20.79 -13.02
N SER A 90 6.04 19.50 -13.28
CA SER A 90 7.37 18.91 -13.10
C SER A 90 7.61 17.74 -14.05
N ARG A 91 8.85 17.23 -14.03
CA ARG A 91 9.23 15.94 -14.62
C ARG A 91 9.28 14.81 -13.59
N ALA A 92 8.66 15.02 -12.44
CA ALA A 92 8.64 14.08 -11.34
C ALA A 92 7.94 12.77 -11.69
N TYR A 93 8.34 11.72 -10.97
CA TYR A 93 7.64 10.45 -10.93
C TYR A 93 6.73 10.39 -9.70
N VAL A 94 5.66 9.64 -9.80
CA VAL A 94 4.69 9.44 -8.73
C VAL A 94 4.61 7.96 -8.39
N THR A 95 4.71 7.65 -7.10
CA THR A 95 4.47 6.31 -6.56
C THR A 95 3.33 6.37 -5.55
N ILE A 96 2.47 5.36 -5.56
CA ILE A 96 1.37 5.20 -4.61
C ILE A 96 1.49 3.83 -3.96
N ASP A 97 1.48 3.77 -2.64
CA ASP A 97 1.30 2.51 -1.89
C ASP A 97 -0.15 2.45 -1.38
N THR A 98 -0.84 1.34 -1.66
CA THR A 98 -2.26 1.20 -1.33
C THR A 98 -2.62 -0.24 -0.99
N ASN A 99 -3.71 -0.43 -0.23
CA ASN A 99 -4.32 -1.75 -0.07
C ASN A 99 -5.09 -2.18 -1.33
N GLY A 100 -5.40 -1.26 -2.25
CA GLY A 100 -5.98 -1.53 -3.57
C GLY A 100 -7.48 -1.85 -3.58
N SER A 101 -8.12 -2.03 -2.43
CA SER A 101 -9.54 -2.41 -2.34
C SER A 101 -10.49 -1.20 -2.27
N ILE A 102 -10.07 -0.07 -2.85
CA ILE A 102 -10.80 1.20 -2.84
C ILE A 102 -10.97 1.67 -4.29
N ARG A 103 -12.01 2.48 -4.53
CA ARG A 103 -12.37 2.94 -5.86
C ARG A 103 -12.82 1.79 -6.77
N ASP A 104 -13.24 2.11 -7.96
CA ASP A 104 -13.63 1.17 -9.00
C ASP A 104 -12.58 1.10 -10.11
N GLU A 105 -12.76 0.15 -11.01
CA GLU A 105 -11.86 -0.11 -12.14
C GLU A 105 -11.74 1.10 -13.07
N GLU A 106 -12.84 1.84 -13.30
CA GLU A 106 -12.84 3.04 -14.13
C GLU A 106 -11.94 4.13 -13.54
N TRP A 107 -11.98 4.31 -12.22
CA TRP A 107 -11.11 5.27 -11.52
C TRP A 107 -9.63 4.88 -11.66
N TRP A 108 -9.31 3.58 -11.51
CA TRP A 108 -7.94 3.09 -11.65
C TRP A 108 -7.42 3.21 -13.07
N TRP A 109 -8.25 2.92 -14.06
CA TRP A 109 -7.90 3.13 -15.46
C TRP A 109 -7.63 4.61 -15.76
N LYS A 110 -8.51 5.52 -15.34
CA LYS A 110 -8.32 6.98 -15.50
C LYS A 110 -7.04 7.47 -14.84
N LEU A 111 -6.73 6.98 -13.63
CA LEU A 111 -5.50 7.30 -12.93
C LEU A 111 -4.26 6.84 -13.73
N GLY A 112 -4.32 5.65 -14.29
CA GLY A 112 -3.25 5.10 -15.11
C GLY A 112 -3.03 5.87 -16.42
N VAL A 113 -4.12 6.27 -17.08
CA VAL A 113 -4.06 7.14 -18.28
C VAL A 113 -3.42 8.50 -17.93
N LEU A 114 -3.84 9.11 -16.81
CA LEU A 114 -3.28 10.36 -16.32
C LEU A 114 -1.78 10.25 -16.03
N GLY A 115 -1.37 9.22 -15.32
CA GLY A 115 0.00 9.04 -14.83
C GLY A 115 0.97 8.52 -15.88
N GLY A 116 0.49 7.67 -16.78
CA GLY A 116 1.28 7.03 -17.82
C GLY A 116 2.55 6.39 -17.26
N LYS A 117 3.64 6.47 -17.98
CA LYS A 117 4.97 5.92 -17.58
C LYS A 117 5.56 6.57 -16.32
N ARG A 118 5.00 7.68 -15.86
CA ARG A 118 5.46 8.37 -14.65
C ARG A 118 4.73 7.95 -13.38
N LEU A 119 3.74 7.05 -13.50
CA LEU A 119 3.00 6.49 -12.36
C LEU A 119 3.48 5.08 -12.07
N ARG A 120 3.72 4.81 -10.80
CA ARG A 120 3.87 3.47 -10.22
C ARG A 120 2.85 3.30 -9.10
N VAL A 121 2.21 2.15 -9.06
CA VAL A 121 1.34 1.77 -7.95
C VAL A 121 1.81 0.47 -7.35
N THR A 122 1.92 0.43 -6.02
CA THR A 122 2.22 -0.79 -5.26
C THR A 122 0.96 -1.22 -4.52
N PHE A 123 0.40 -2.33 -4.93
CA PHE A 123 -0.76 -2.95 -4.28
C PHE A 123 -0.33 -3.92 -3.19
N ALA A 124 -1.04 -3.94 -2.07
CA ALA A 124 -0.80 -4.87 -0.99
C ALA A 124 -1.62 -6.16 -1.20
N VAL A 125 -0.93 -7.29 -1.45
CA VAL A 125 -1.54 -8.61 -1.66
C VAL A 125 -0.85 -9.63 -0.77
N ASP A 126 -1.56 -10.16 0.24
CA ASP A 126 -0.97 -11.03 1.27
C ASP A 126 -1.54 -12.46 1.25
N GLY A 127 -2.23 -12.88 0.19
CA GLY A 127 -2.78 -14.24 0.08
C GLY A 127 -3.25 -14.61 -1.31
N LEU A 128 -3.46 -15.91 -1.53
CA LEU A 128 -3.98 -16.49 -2.77
C LEU A 128 -5.49 -16.41 -2.90
N ASP A 129 -6.18 -16.40 -1.79
CA ASP A 129 -7.62 -16.33 -1.70
C ASP A 129 -8.05 -15.28 -0.67
N GLN A 130 -9.35 -14.98 -0.65
CA GLN A 130 -9.90 -13.98 0.27
C GLN A 130 -9.63 -14.33 1.73
N LYS A 131 -9.67 -15.59 2.11
CA LYS A 131 -9.46 -16.02 3.50
C LYS A 131 -8.01 -15.77 3.93
N MET A 132 -7.05 -16.17 3.11
CA MET A 132 -5.62 -15.95 3.38
C MET A 132 -5.29 -14.46 3.36
N HIS A 133 -5.79 -13.72 2.38
CA HIS A 133 -5.57 -12.28 2.25
C HIS A 133 -6.15 -11.51 3.45
N SER A 134 -7.41 -11.76 3.80
CA SER A 134 -8.10 -11.05 4.88
C SER A 134 -7.65 -11.49 6.28
N HIS A 135 -6.86 -12.55 6.38
CA HIS A 135 -6.25 -12.91 7.67
C HIS A 135 -5.41 -11.74 8.21
N TYR A 136 -4.69 -11.03 7.33
CA TYR A 136 -3.98 -9.80 7.66
C TYR A 136 -4.69 -8.54 7.12
N ARG A 137 -5.07 -8.51 5.83
CA ARG A 137 -5.70 -7.34 5.18
C ARG A 137 -7.20 -7.30 5.43
N ARG A 138 -7.60 -7.14 6.68
CA ARG A 138 -9.02 -7.12 7.06
C ARG A 138 -9.75 -5.96 6.42
N ASN A 139 -11.04 -6.15 6.16
CA ASN A 139 -11.94 -5.20 5.50
C ASN A 139 -11.48 -4.81 4.08
N THR A 140 -10.75 -5.70 3.41
CA THR A 140 -10.38 -5.55 2.00
C THR A 140 -10.90 -6.74 1.19
N SER A 141 -11.15 -6.53 -0.10
CA SER A 141 -11.56 -7.57 -1.04
C SER A 141 -10.40 -7.87 -1.99
N LEU A 142 -9.90 -9.12 -1.97
CA LEU A 142 -8.84 -9.54 -2.87
C LEU A 142 -9.27 -9.47 -4.34
N SER A 143 -10.50 -9.93 -4.67
CA SER A 143 -11.00 -9.83 -6.04
C SER A 143 -10.97 -8.38 -6.52
N LYS A 144 -11.49 -7.44 -5.71
CA LYS A 144 -11.47 -6.02 -6.07
C LYS A 144 -10.06 -5.46 -6.25
N VAL A 145 -9.08 -5.93 -5.46
CA VAL A 145 -7.66 -5.55 -5.65
C VAL A 145 -7.16 -6.03 -7.01
N LEU A 146 -7.45 -7.28 -7.38
CA LEU A 146 -7.02 -7.88 -8.64
C LEU A 146 -7.72 -7.21 -9.85
N ASP A 147 -9.03 -6.96 -9.78
CA ASP A 147 -9.78 -6.25 -10.82
C ASP A 147 -9.24 -4.83 -11.04
N ASN A 148 -8.94 -4.11 -9.96
CA ASN A 148 -8.33 -2.78 -10.01
C ASN A 148 -6.91 -2.79 -10.59
N MET A 149 -6.12 -3.83 -10.28
CA MET A 149 -4.80 -4.03 -10.89
C MET A 149 -4.93 -4.27 -12.40
N GLU A 150 -5.86 -5.12 -12.82
CA GLU A 150 -6.09 -5.42 -14.23
C GLU A 150 -6.54 -4.17 -14.99
N ALA A 151 -7.45 -3.39 -14.43
CA ALA A 151 -7.86 -2.11 -15.03
C ALA A 151 -6.69 -1.14 -15.23
N LEU A 152 -5.81 -1.03 -14.23
CA LEU A 152 -4.61 -0.19 -14.30
C LEU A 152 -3.59 -0.75 -15.30
N SER A 153 -3.48 -2.08 -15.45
CA SER A 153 -2.54 -2.74 -16.36
C SER A 153 -2.81 -2.44 -17.84
N ASN A 154 -4.06 -2.08 -18.17
CA ASN A 154 -4.44 -1.64 -19.52
C ASN A 154 -3.97 -0.20 -19.83
N THR A 155 -3.01 0.33 -19.06
CA THR A 155 -2.39 1.64 -19.26
C THR A 155 -0.87 1.52 -19.31
N MET A 156 -0.17 2.66 -19.36
CA MET A 156 1.30 2.67 -19.29
C MET A 156 1.85 2.77 -17.86
N ALA A 157 1.01 2.74 -16.85
CA ALA A 157 1.45 2.77 -15.45
C ALA A 157 2.18 1.47 -15.07
N THR A 158 3.11 1.58 -14.14
CA THR A 158 3.86 0.41 -13.64
C THR A 158 3.19 -0.11 -12.37
N ILE A 159 2.93 -1.41 -12.32
CA ILE A 159 2.27 -2.06 -11.20
C ILE A 159 3.26 -2.97 -10.47
N PHE A 160 3.37 -2.77 -9.17
CA PHE A 160 4.04 -3.71 -8.27
C PHE A 160 3.08 -4.21 -7.21
N THR A 161 3.42 -5.35 -6.63
CA THR A 161 2.76 -5.82 -5.42
C THR A 161 3.74 -5.93 -4.28
N ARG A 162 3.24 -5.75 -3.06
CA ARG A 162 3.97 -6.02 -1.83
C ARG A 162 3.20 -7.03 -1.00
N THR A 163 3.86 -8.12 -0.66
CA THR A 163 3.35 -9.16 0.24
C THR A 163 4.14 -9.11 1.54
N ILE A 164 3.46 -8.95 2.67
CA ILE A 164 4.06 -9.16 3.98
C ILE A 164 4.05 -10.67 4.24
N VAL A 165 5.24 -11.22 4.48
CA VAL A 165 5.40 -12.66 4.65
C VAL A 165 5.28 -13.05 6.12
N PHE A 166 4.34 -13.96 6.36
CA PHE A 166 4.05 -14.59 7.64
C PHE A 166 4.16 -16.10 7.49
N LYS A 167 4.17 -16.83 8.59
CA LYS A 167 4.18 -18.30 8.59
C LYS A 167 3.01 -18.90 7.79
N HIS A 168 1.83 -18.27 7.80
CA HIS A 168 0.64 -18.80 7.13
C HIS A 168 0.66 -18.68 5.60
N ASN A 169 1.41 -17.71 5.03
CA ASN A 169 1.47 -17.50 3.58
C ASN A 169 2.84 -17.82 2.95
N GLU A 170 3.87 -18.09 3.75
CA GLU A 170 5.25 -18.30 3.26
C GLU A 170 5.40 -19.39 2.20
N LYS A 171 4.58 -20.45 2.26
CA LYS A 171 4.63 -21.57 1.32
C LYS A 171 3.94 -21.29 -0.02
N TYR A 172 3.29 -20.13 -0.15
CA TYR A 172 2.47 -19.76 -1.30
C TYR A 172 3.02 -18.57 -2.10
N LEU A 173 4.24 -18.13 -1.80
CA LEU A 173 4.81 -16.91 -2.40
C LEU A 173 4.91 -16.99 -3.93
N ASP A 174 5.34 -18.13 -4.48
CA ASP A 174 5.43 -18.32 -5.93
C ASP A 174 4.05 -18.29 -6.60
N GLN A 175 3.05 -18.86 -5.93
CA GLN A 175 1.67 -18.87 -6.43
C GLN A 175 1.05 -17.46 -6.35
N ILE A 176 1.33 -16.73 -5.25
CA ILE A 176 0.93 -15.30 -5.11
C ILE A 176 1.60 -14.48 -6.22
N HIS A 177 2.91 -14.68 -6.44
CA HIS A 177 3.65 -14.00 -7.51
C HIS A 177 3.02 -14.26 -8.86
N LYS A 178 2.73 -15.54 -9.18
CA LYS A 178 2.08 -15.91 -10.43
C LYS A 178 0.72 -15.24 -10.57
N MET A 179 -0.13 -15.33 -9.55
CA MET A 179 -1.47 -14.75 -9.56
C MET A 179 -1.42 -13.25 -9.86
N VAL A 180 -0.59 -12.48 -9.16
CA VAL A 180 -0.52 -11.04 -9.39
C VAL A 180 0.10 -10.67 -10.74
N LYS A 181 1.00 -11.51 -11.27
CA LYS A 181 1.52 -11.37 -12.64
C LYS A 181 0.42 -11.58 -13.67
N ASP A 182 -0.43 -12.58 -13.49
CA ASP A 182 -1.57 -12.86 -14.37
C ASP A 182 -2.57 -11.69 -14.39
N HIS A 183 -2.61 -10.83 -13.32
CA HIS A 183 -3.41 -9.62 -13.23
C HIS A 183 -2.59 -8.32 -13.50
N GLY A 184 -1.49 -8.43 -14.23
CA GLY A 184 -0.77 -7.28 -14.79
C GLY A 184 0.33 -6.69 -13.91
N ALA A 185 0.70 -7.30 -12.79
CA ALA A 185 1.84 -6.82 -12.02
C ALA A 185 3.15 -6.94 -12.79
N THR A 186 3.96 -5.90 -12.81
CA THR A 186 5.30 -5.90 -13.36
C THR A 186 6.27 -6.70 -12.48
N GLY A 187 6.07 -6.67 -11.17
CA GLY A 187 6.88 -7.40 -10.20
C GLY A 187 6.25 -7.45 -8.81
N SER A 188 6.85 -8.23 -7.93
CA SER A 188 6.41 -8.39 -6.55
C SER A 188 7.57 -8.23 -5.59
N TRP A 189 7.29 -7.65 -4.43
CA TRP A 189 8.21 -7.60 -3.31
C TRP A 189 7.65 -8.43 -2.16
N PHE A 190 8.48 -9.31 -1.64
CA PHE A 190 8.20 -10.07 -0.43
C PHE A 190 8.99 -9.45 0.71
N THR A 191 8.28 -9.00 1.74
CA THR A 191 8.90 -8.25 2.85
C THR A 191 8.54 -8.87 4.19
N PRO A 192 9.48 -8.91 5.16
CA PRO A 192 9.14 -9.27 6.52
C PRO A 192 8.23 -8.19 7.14
N SER A 193 7.50 -8.56 8.17
CA SER A 193 6.93 -7.57 9.08
C SER A 193 8.02 -7.04 10.00
N ASP A 194 8.01 -5.77 10.30
CA ASP A 194 8.87 -5.12 11.30
C ASP A 194 8.24 -5.07 12.71
N ARG A 195 7.05 -5.66 12.87
CA ARG A 195 6.19 -5.52 14.05
C ARG A 195 6.28 -6.70 15.02
N TRP A 196 7.34 -7.48 14.89
CA TRP A 196 7.57 -8.62 15.74
C TRP A 196 8.11 -8.23 17.11
N TYR A 197 7.67 -8.94 18.13
CA TYR A 197 8.36 -8.98 19.40
C TYR A 197 8.71 -10.43 19.74
N LYS A 198 9.78 -10.61 20.51
CA LYS A 198 10.19 -11.92 20.96
C LYS A 198 9.72 -12.11 22.40
N GLU A 199 8.83 -13.07 22.59
CA GLU A 199 8.51 -13.57 23.94
C GLU A 199 9.76 -14.25 24.52
N SER A 200 9.98 -14.13 25.83
CA SER A 200 11.17 -14.68 26.49
C SER A 200 11.32 -16.17 26.20
N GLY A 201 12.35 -16.55 25.42
CA GLY A 201 12.61 -17.93 25.00
C GLY A 201 11.67 -18.50 23.92
N GLY A 202 10.75 -17.70 23.39
CA GLY A 202 9.77 -18.13 22.39
C GLY A 202 10.05 -17.65 20.95
N PRO A 203 9.16 -17.98 20.00
CA PRO A 203 9.23 -17.51 18.64
C PRO A 203 8.93 -16.01 18.55
N PHE A 204 9.29 -15.39 17.40
CA PHE A 204 8.83 -14.06 17.08
C PHE A 204 7.35 -14.09 16.68
N VAL A 205 6.53 -13.39 17.44
CA VAL A 205 5.06 -13.35 17.27
C VAL A 205 4.54 -11.93 17.41
N PHE A 206 3.31 -11.69 16.96
CA PHE A 206 2.48 -10.65 17.48
C PHE A 206 1.02 -11.13 17.70
N ASN A 207 0.45 -10.71 18.80
CA ASN A 207 -0.92 -11.02 19.16
C ASN A 207 -1.86 -9.90 18.75
N PHE A 208 -3.10 -10.26 18.40
CA PHE A 208 -4.14 -9.31 18.05
C PHE A 208 -5.52 -9.91 18.39
N ILE A 209 -6.54 -9.08 18.43
CA ILE A 209 -7.93 -9.51 18.60
C ILE A 209 -8.59 -9.52 17.21
N ASP A 210 -9.26 -10.63 16.87
CA ASP A 210 -10.01 -10.75 15.61
C ASP A 210 -11.39 -10.08 15.66
N ALA A 211 -12.15 -10.18 14.56
CA ALA A 211 -13.48 -9.59 14.47
C ALA A 211 -14.49 -10.20 15.44
N ASP A 212 -14.28 -11.43 15.88
CA ASP A 212 -15.12 -12.15 16.84
C ASP A 212 -14.69 -11.92 18.29
N GLY A 213 -13.71 -11.04 18.54
CA GLY A 213 -13.18 -10.76 19.87
C GLY A 213 -12.22 -11.82 20.39
N LYS A 214 -11.78 -12.77 19.55
CA LYS A 214 -10.86 -13.83 19.96
C LYS A 214 -9.41 -13.41 19.79
N ALA A 215 -8.57 -13.80 20.74
CA ALA A 215 -7.14 -13.64 20.64
C ALA A 215 -6.57 -14.52 19.52
N GLN A 216 -5.84 -13.91 18.62
CA GLN A 216 -5.15 -14.52 17.49
C GLN A 216 -3.67 -14.20 17.55
N LYS A 217 -2.88 -14.98 16.83
CA LYS A 217 -1.43 -14.81 16.77
C LYS A 217 -0.93 -14.96 15.34
N PHE A 218 -0.05 -14.04 14.93
CA PHE A 218 0.79 -14.24 13.76
C PHE A 218 2.15 -14.77 14.18
N GLU A 219 2.71 -15.66 13.37
CA GLU A 219 4.07 -16.16 13.53
C GLU A 219 4.94 -15.61 12.40
N LYS A 220 6.19 -15.29 12.76
CA LYS A 220 7.21 -14.85 11.79
C LYS A 220 7.46 -15.99 10.80
N SER A 221 7.63 -15.63 9.53
CA SER A 221 8.12 -16.57 8.52
C SER A 221 9.51 -17.08 8.84
N GLU A 222 9.78 -18.32 8.54
CA GLU A 222 11.09 -18.95 8.67
C GLU A 222 11.96 -18.73 7.44
N ILE A 223 11.35 -18.46 6.28
CA ILE A 223 12.03 -18.42 4.96
C ILE A 223 12.20 -17.00 4.42
N ILE A 224 11.66 -15.97 5.09
CA ILE A 224 11.64 -14.62 4.54
C ILE A 224 13.04 -14.07 4.25
N ASP A 225 14.04 -14.46 5.01
CA ASP A 225 15.39 -13.99 4.83
C ASP A 225 16.02 -14.50 3.51
N GLU A 226 15.47 -15.58 2.92
CA GLU A 226 15.87 -16.12 1.62
C GLU A 226 15.32 -15.31 0.43
N TYR A 227 14.25 -14.53 0.64
CA TYR A 227 13.58 -13.71 -0.38
C TYR A 227 14.02 -12.24 -0.38
N GLN A 228 14.95 -11.86 0.48
CA GLN A 228 15.48 -10.48 0.56
C GLN A 228 16.59 -10.17 -0.45
N MET A 229 16.78 -11.00 -1.49
CA MET A 229 17.77 -10.78 -2.54
C MET A 229 17.29 -9.83 -3.64
#